data_b2b6ba28926fd7409ac0016adf2f068b
#
_entry.id   b2b6ba28926fd7409ac0016adf2f068b
#
_cell.length_a   1.000
_cell.length_b   1.000
_cell.length_c   1.000
_cell.angle_alpha   90.00
_cell.angle_beta   90.00
_cell.angle_gamma   90.00
#
_symmetry.space_group_name_H-M   'P 1'
#
loop_
_entity.id
_entity.type
_entity.pdbx_description
1 polymer ?
#
loop_
_entity_poly.entity_id
_entity_poly.type
_entity_poly.pdbx_seq_one_letter_code
_entity_poly.pdbx_strand_id
1 'polypeptide(L)'
;MTVPKTAVLVLDSAEPDRLAHFYAELLGATAGPAPGDGELLLVTGHAGVVLGVRRDPDHVPPSWPLPEGSQQAHVCILVEERGLDEAEREAVALGARPVAAEDDAGLPGSRTTTRRYADPAGHAFVMTVVREDLTAESRIPDHTDHADHADHGAQAGHVVGLRGR
;
A
#
# COMPACT_ATOMS: atom_id res chain seq x y z
N MET A 1 -27.01 9.56 -1.09
CA MET A 1 -26.07 9.40 0.03
C MET A 1 -25.25 8.15 -0.23
N THR A 2 -23.90 8.25 -0.21
CA THR A 2 -23.02 7.08 -0.38
C THR A 2 -22.75 6.48 0.99
N VAL A 3 -22.97 5.17 1.15
CA VAL A 3 -22.62 4.45 2.38
C VAL A 3 -21.08 4.32 2.44
N PRO A 4 -20.42 4.66 3.55
CA PRO A 4 -18.99 4.42 3.74
C PRO A 4 -18.63 2.95 3.50
N LYS A 5 -17.56 2.70 2.76
CA LYS A 5 -17.07 1.35 2.43
C LYS A 5 -15.54 1.34 2.52
N THR A 6 -15.01 0.23 2.99
CA THR A 6 -13.57 -0.03 3.01
C THR A 6 -13.31 -1.31 2.22
N ALA A 7 -12.33 -1.29 1.34
CA ALA A 7 -11.85 -2.47 0.63
C ALA A 7 -10.56 -2.96 1.29
N VAL A 8 -10.43 -4.28 1.45
CA VAL A 8 -9.26 -4.95 2.01
C VAL A 8 -8.87 -6.07 1.08
N LEU A 9 -7.58 -6.16 0.73
CA LEU A 9 -7.03 -7.34 0.06
C LEU A 9 -6.99 -8.49 1.07
N VAL A 10 -7.56 -9.64 0.72
CA VAL A 10 -7.54 -10.84 1.56
C VAL A 10 -6.67 -11.90 0.92
N LEU A 11 -5.77 -12.49 1.71
CA LEU A 11 -4.93 -13.62 1.36
C LEU A 11 -5.47 -14.88 2.06
N ASP A 12 -5.69 -15.94 1.31
CA ASP A 12 -6.12 -17.22 1.87
C ASP A 12 -4.90 -18.04 2.35
N SER A 13 -5.03 -18.76 3.47
CA SER A 13 -3.93 -19.54 4.04
C SER A 13 -4.44 -20.72 4.88
N ALA A 14 -3.77 -21.85 4.77
CA ALA A 14 -4.00 -22.97 5.69
C ALA A 14 -3.54 -22.65 7.13
N GLU A 15 -2.56 -21.77 7.27
CA GLU A 15 -1.99 -21.31 8.56
C GLU A 15 -2.13 -19.79 8.70
N PRO A 16 -3.36 -19.23 8.87
CA PRO A 16 -3.61 -17.80 8.82
C PRO A 16 -2.87 -17.01 9.92
N ASP A 17 -2.73 -17.59 11.13
CA ASP A 17 -2.02 -16.93 12.21
C ASP A 17 -0.55 -16.69 11.88
N ARG A 18 0.09 -17.65 11.24
CA ARG A 18 1.48 -17.56 10.80
C ARG A 18 1.65 -16.49 9.72
N LEU A 19 0.74 -16.46 8.74
CA LEU A 19 0.79 -15.48 7.65
C LEU A 19 0.49 -14.08 8.15
N ALA A 20 -0.51 -13.92 9.02
CA ALA A 20 -0.85 -12.65 9.61
C ALA A 20 0.29 -12.09 10.49
N HIS A 21 0.95 -12.95 11.27
CA HIS A 21 2.13 -12.58 12.04
C HIS A 21 3.29 -12.12 11.14
N PHE A 22 3.56 -12.87 10.06
CA PHE A 22 4.59 -12.49 9.09
C PHE A 22 4.40 -11.06 8.57
N TYR A 23 3.20 -10.72 8.09
CA TYR A 23 2.94 -9.37 7.58
C TYR A 23 2.88 -8.31 8.69
N ALA A 24 2.42 -8.67 9.89
CA ALA A 24 2.42 -7.75 11.03
C ALA A 24 3.84 -7.33 11.41
N GLU A 25 4.76 -8.28 11.57
CA GLU A 25 6.16 -8.00 11.88
C GLU A 25 6.84 -7.23 10.74
N LEU A 26 6.72 -7.72 9.49
CA LEU A 26 7.37 -7.11 8.33
C LEU A 26 6.93 -5.67 8.07
N LEU A 27 5.69 -5.32 8.40
CA LEU A 27 5.11 -3.98 8.14
C LEU A 27 5.06 -3.10 9.38
N GLY A 28 5.58 -3.56 10.53
CA GLY A 28 5.46 -2.82 11.79
C GLY A 28 3.99 -2.61 12.19
N ALA A 29 3.14 -3.60 11.95
CA ALA A 29 1.70 -3.58 12.15
C ALA A 29 1.29 -4.55 13.27
N THR A 30 -0.01 -4.65 13.53
CA THR A 30 -0.60 -5.62 14.46
C THR A 30 -1.57 -6.52 13.73
N ALA A 31 -1.64 -7.80 14.13
CA ALA A 31 -2.62 -8.75 13.63
C ALA A 31 -3.68 -9.06 14.69
N GLY A 32 -4.94 -9.19 14.27
CA GLY A 32 -6.03 -9.55 15.17
C GLY A 32 -7.29 -9.95 14.41
N PRO A 33 -8.27 -10.61 15.09
CA PRO A 33 -9.48 -11.09 14.45
C PRO A 33 -10.33 -9.93 13.93
N ALA A 34 -10.96 -10.13 12.78
CA ALA A 34 -11.94 -9.19 12.26
C ALA A 34 -13.20 -9.18 13.14
N PRO A 35 -13.81 -8.01 13.39
CA PRO A 35 -15.05 -7.94 14.13
C PRO A 35 -16.15 -8.75 13.45
N GLY A 36 -16.68 -9.77 14.18
CA GLY A 36 -17.78 -10.61 13.70
C GLY A 36 -17.41 -11.73 12.73
N ASP A 37 -16.12 -11.88 12.40
CA ASP A 37 -15.62 -12.98 11.55
C ASP A 37 -14.37 -13.61 12.19
N GLY A 38 -14.53 -14.79 12.81
CA GLY A 38 -13.44 -15.49 13.48
C GLY A 38 -12.45 -16.18 12.52
N GLU A 39 -12.79 -16.29 11.24
CA GLU A 39 -11.94 -16.91 10.21
C GLU A 39 -11.05 -15.87 9.49
N LEU A 40 -11.31 -14.59 9.69
CA LEU A 40 -10.57 -13.49 9.09
C LEU A 40 -9.71 -12.80 10.14
N LEU A 41 -8.41 -12.72 9.90
CA LEU A 41 -7.47 -11.88 10.64
C LEU A 41 -7.19 -10.60 9.85
N LEU A 42 -7.15 -9.46 10.52
CA LEU A 42 -6.79 -8.18 9.92
C LEU A 42 -5.39 -7.78 10.38
N VAL A 43 -4.55 -7.40 9.43
CA VAL A 43 -3.25 -6.75 9.69
C VAL A 43 -3.48 -5.24 9.62
N THR A 44 -3.25 -4.55 10.73
CA THR A 44 -3.59 -3.13 10.90
C THR A 44 -2.33 -2.33 11.24
N GLY A 45 -1.95 -1.44 10.35
CA GLY A 45 -0.86 -0.48 10.51
C GLY A 45 -1.37 0.90 10.96
N HIS A 46 -0.48 1.87 10.96
CA HIS A 46 -0.80 3.25 11.40
C HIS A 46 -1.91 3.91 10.56
N ALA A 47 -1.99 3.60 9.28
CA ALA A 47 -2.98 4.18 8.36
C ALA A 47 -4.30 3.38 8.29
N GLY A 48 -4.47 2.34 9.11
CA GLY A 48 -5.63 1.46 9.11
C GLY A 48 -5.30 0.05 8.62
N VAL A 49 -6.32 -0.69 8.16
CA VAL A 49 -6.15 -2.06 7.68
C VAL A 49 -5.29 -2.09 6.43
N VAL A 50 -4.21 -2.87 6.46
CA VAL A 50 -3.28 -3.07 5.34
C VAL A 50 -3.73 -4.25 4.48
N LEU A 51 -4.03 -5.39 5.12
CA LEU A 51 -4.53 -6.59 4.46
C LEU A 51 -5.31 -7.47 5.43
N GLY A 52 -6.05 -8.45 4.89
CA GLY A 52 -6.68 -9.51 5.65
C GLY A 52 -6.04 -10.86 5.33
N VAL A 53 -6.12 -11.78 6.27
CA VAL A 53 -5.73 -13.18 6.09
C VAL A 53 -6.89 -14.05 6.52
N ARG A 54 -7.36 -14.94 5.64
CA ARG A 54 -8.48 -15.83 5.92
C ARG A 54 -8.02 -17.27 5.94
N ARG A 55 -8.65 -18.06 6.82
CA ARG A 55 -8.43 -19.51 6.88
C ARG A 55 -9.01 -20.18 5.64
N ASP A 56 -8.15 -20.91 4.93
CA ASP A 56 -8.51 -21.83 3.87
C ASP A 56 -7.65 -23.10 4.01
N PRO A 57 -8.19 -24.19 4.60
CA PRO A 57 -7.46 -25.44 4.78
C PRO A 57 -6.98 -26.09 3.48
N ASP A 58 -7.68 -25.79 2.38
CA ASP A 58 -7.39 -26.35 1.05
C ASP A 58 -6.51 -25.41 0.21
N HIS A 59 -5.97 -24.35 0.81
CA HIS A 59 -5.11 -23.40 0.12
C HIS A 59 -3.94 -24.08 -0.57
N VAL A 60 -3.81 -23.83 -1.87
CA VAL A 60 -2.68 -24.28 -2.68
C VAL A 60 -1.88 -23.05 -3.09
N PRO A 61 -0.57 -22.98 -2.81
CA PRO A 61 0.25 -21.87 -3.25
C PRO A 61 0.16 -21.66 -4.77
N PRO A 62 0.15 -20.41 -5.26
CA PRO A 62 0.17 -20.15 -6.69
C PRO A 62 1.43 -20.72 -7.34
N SER A 63 1.32 -21.18 -8.58
CA SER A 63 2.43 -21.75 -9.34
C SER A 63 3.44 -20.70 -9.83
N TRP A 64 3.18 -19.43 -9.60
CA TRP A 64 4.11 -18.36 -9.95
C TRP A 64 5.48 -18.56 -9.25
N PRO A 65 6.64 -18.35 -9.93
CA PRO A 65 6.80 -17.69 -11.24
C PRO A 65 6.81 -18.65 -12.46
N LEU A 66 6.22 -19.83 -12.36
CA LEU A 66 6.18 -20.75 -13.50
C LEU A 66 5.40 -20.14 -14.67
N PRO A 67 5.80 -20.42 -15.93
CA PRO A 67 5.18 -19.81 -17.12
C PRO A 67 3.67 -20.04 -17.27
N GLU A 68 3.18 -21.18 -16.75
CA GLU A 68 1.76 -21.52 -16.72
C GLU A 68 0.96 -20.82 -15.62
N GLY A 69 1.64 -20.20 -14.64
CA GLY A 69 1.04 -19.47 -13.54
C GLY A 69 1.02 -17.98 -13.79
N SER A 70 -0.06 -17.43 -14.37
CA SER A 70 -0.18 -15.98 -14.45
C SER A 70 -0.54 -15.40 -13.09
N GLN A 71 0.30 -14.51 -12.56
CA GLN A 71 0.00 -13.76 -11.36
C GLN A 71 -0.86 -12.54 -11.71
N GLN A 72 -2.03 -12.41 -11.09
CA GLN A 72 -2.97 -11.32 -11.35
C GLN A 72 -2.95 -10.25 -10.26
N ALA A 73 -2.53 -10.60 -9.04
CA ALA A 73 -2.39 -9.68 -7.92
C ALA A 73 -1.23 -10.13 -7.02
N HIS A 74 -0.55 -9.17 -6.41
CA HIS A 74 0.51 -9.41 -5.43
C HIS A 74 0.62 -8.24 -4.46
N VAL A 75 1.18 -8.48 -3.29
CA VAL A 75 1.52 -7.42 -2.35
C VAL A 75 2.80 -6.73 -2.83
N CYS A 76 2.79 -5.39 -2.90
CA CYS A 76 3.96 -4.60 -3.19
C CYS A 76 4.33 -3.79 -1.94
N ILE A 77 5.52 -4.05 -1.41
CA ILE A 77 6.06 -3.35 -0.25
C ILE A 77 7.04 -2.28 -0.74
N LEU A 78 6.76 -1.06 -0.38
CA LEU A 78 7.58 0.09 -0.74
C LEU A 78 8.65 0.30 0.32
N VAL A 79 9.91 0.37 -0.09
CA VAL A 79 11.07 0.46 0.80
C VAL A 79 11.93 1.64 0.37
N GLU A 80 12.50 2.36 1.32
CA GLU A 80 13.50 3.38 1.02
C GLU A 80 14.75 2.74 0.39
N GLU A 81 15.44 3.47 -0.50
CA GLU A 81 16.57 2.95 -1.29
C GLU A 81 17.66 2.30 -0.43
N ARG A 82 17.94 2.89 0.73
CA ARG A 82 18.97 2.40 1.66
C ARG A 82 18.51 1.24 2.54
N GLY A 83 17.20 0.96 2.58
CA GLY A 83 16.58 -0.05 3.44
C GLY A 83 16.35 -1.41 2.77
N LEU A 84 16.52 -1.53 1.44
CA LEU A 84 16.12 -2.73 0.71
C LEU A 84 16.85 -4.01 1.16
N ASP A 85 18.16 -3.92 1.43
CA ASP A 85 18.95 -5.08 1.89
C ASP A 85 18.60 -5.49 3.33
N GLU A 86 18.22 -4.53 4.17
CA GLU A 86 17.73 -4.80 5.54
C GLU A 86 16.37 -5.44 5.51
N ALA A 87 15.42 -4.85 4.75
CA ALA A 87 14.08 -5.38 4.58
C ALA A 87 14.09 -6.81 4.01
N GLU A 88 15.01 -7.13 3.09
CA GLU A 88 15.18 -8.51 2.62
C GLU A 88 15.63 -9.45 3.73
N ARG A 89 16.64 -9.07 4.53
CA ARG A 89 17.10 -9.89 5.65
C ARG A 89 16.00 -10.15 6.67
N GLU A 90 15.23 -9.13 6.97
CA GLU A 90 14.05 -9.22 7.86
C GLU A 90 13.00 -10.17 7.29
N ALA A 91 12.58 -9.98 6.04
CA ALA A 91 11.60 -10.84 5.40
C ALA A 91 12.02 -12.31 5.36
N VAL A 92 13.29 -12.58 5.02
CA VAL A 92 13.83 -13.95 4.98
C VAL A 92 13.88 -14.55 6.40
N ALA A 93 14.26 -13.77 7.40
CA ALA A 93 14.25 -14.21 8.80
C ALA A 93 12.83 -14.57 9.30
N LEU A 94 11.80 -13.86 8.82
CA LEU A 94 10.38 -14.12 9.09
C LEU A 94 9.80 -15.29 8.27
N GLY A 95 10.54 -15.81 7.29
CA GLY A 95 10.16 -16.99 6.51
C GLY A 95 9.82 -16.74 5.05
N ALA A 96 10.08 -15.56 4.52
CA ALA A 96 10.00 -15.30 3.08
C ALA A 96 11.07 -16.10 2.32
N ARG A 97 10.72 -16.51 1.12
CA ARG A 97 11.64 -17.21 0.22
C ARG A 97 11.90 -16.33 -1.01
N PRO A 98 13.17 -15.96 -1.28
CA PRO A 98 13.51 -15.26 -2.51
C PRO A 98 13.11 -16.08 -3.75
N VAL A 99 12.56 -15.41 -4.75
CA VAL A 99 12.17 -16.01 -6.03
C VAL A 99 12.97 -15.36 -7.13
N ALA A 100 13.82 -16.13 -7.79
CA ALA A 100 14.57 -15.66 -8.95
C ALA A 100 13.60 -15.49 -10.13
N ALA A 101 13.61 -14.30 -10.76
CA ALA A 101 12.99 -14.13 -12.07
C ALA A 101 14.04 -14.46 -13.14
N GLU A 102 13.63 -15.13 -14.22
CA GLU A 102 14.53 -15.42 -15.34
C GLU A 102 15.11 -14.12 -15.96
N ASP A 103 14.40 -13.01 -15.84
CA ASP A 103 14.84 -11.69 -16.30
C ASP A 103 15.85 -11.00 -15.37
N ASP A 104 16.03 -11.50 -14.14
CA ASP A 104 17.02 -10.99 -13.17
C ASP A 104 18.44 -11.53 -13.42
N ALA A 105 18.68 -12.32 -14.50
CA ALA A 105 20.00 -12.61 -15.01
C ALA A 105 20.64 -11.30 -15.54
N GLY A 106 20.71 -10.32 -14.65
CA GLY A 106 21.05 -8.95 -14.92
C GLY A 106 22.45 -8.80 -15.51
N LEU A 107 22.56 -7.90 -16.44
CA LEU A 107 23.82 -7.26 -16.83
C LEU A 107 24.60 -6.88 -15.57
N PRO A 108 25.91 -7.16 -15.51
CA PRO A 108 26.76 -6.77 -14.40
C PRO A 108 26.60 -5.27 -14.11
N GLY A 109 26.09 -4.92 -12.94
CA GLY A 109 25.84 -3.53 -12.53
C GLY A 109 24.37 -3.09 -12.52
N SER A 110 23.43 -3.92 -12.93
CA SER A 110 22.01 -3.64 -12.75
C SER A 110 21.65 -3.82 -11.28
N ARG A 111 21.51 -2.71 -10.56
CA ARG A 111 20.84 -2.70 -9.26
C ARG A 111 19.34 -2.81 -9.54
N THR A 112 18.80 -4.02 -9.45
CA THR A 112 17.35 -4.20 -9.48
C THR A 112 16.74 -3.47 -8.31
N THR A 113 15.87 -2.51 -8.61
CA THR A 113 15.14 -1.75 -7.59
C THR A 113 13.95 -2.53 -7.04
N THR A 114 13.70 -3.73 -7.56
CA THR A 114 12.58 -4.61 -7.17
C THR A 114 13.08 -6.02 -6.93
N ARG A 115 12.70 -6.61 -5.81
CA ARG A 115 13.00 -8.01 -5.46
C ARG A 115 11.71 -8.78 -5.22
N ARG A 116 11.71 -10.06 -5.61
CA ARG A 116 10.54 -10.93 -5.58
C ARG A 116 10.68 -12.04 -4.56
N TYR A 117 9.59 -12.33 -3.86
CA TYR A 117 9.55 -13.31 -2.78
C TYR A 117 8.24 -14.09 -2.81
N ALA A 118 8.27 -15.28 -2.20
CA ALA A 118 7.07 -15.97 -1.73
C ALA A 118 6.99 -15.83 -0.20
N ASP A 119 5.80 -15.51 0.31
CA ASP A 119 5.53 -15.47 1.74
C ASP A 119 5.44 -16.89 2.36
N PRO A 120 5.23 -17.06 3.67
CA PRO A 120 5.12 -18.37 4.30
C PRO A 120 4.00 -19.27 3.77
N ALA A 121 2.94 -18.72 3.18
CA ALA A 121 1.85 -19.46 2.54
C ALA A 121 2.09 -19.67 1.03
N GLY A 122 3.12 -19.06 0.46
CA GLY A 122 3.50 -19.19 -0.94
C GLY A 122 2.94 -18.10 -1.86
N HIS A 123 2.23 -17.08 -1.34
CA HIS A 123 1.82 -15.95 -2.17
C HIS A 123 3.03 -15.12 -2.58
N ALA A 124 2.98 -14.64 -3.81
CA ALA A 124 4.01 -13.75 -4.29
C ALA A 124 3.87 -12.35 -3.70
N PHE A 125 4.98 -11.77 -3.31
CA PHE A 125 5.07 -10.36 -3.01
C PHE A 125 6.38 -9.77 -3.54
N VAL A 126 6.43 -8.46 -3.67
CA VAL A 126 7.62 -7.74 -4.13
C VAL A 126 8.00 -6.66 -3.13
N MET A 127 9.28 -6.39 -3.03
CA MET A 127 9.80 -5.17 -2.40
C MET A 127 10.40 -4.31 -3.48
N THR A 128 10.01 -3.06 -3.54
CA THR A 128 10.50 -2.11 -4.53
C THR A 128 10.93 -0.81 -3.87
N VAL A 129 12.00 -0.24 -4.41
CA VAL A 129 12.51 1.04 -3.92
C VAL A 129 11.63 2.18 -4.41
N VAL A 130 11.21 3.03 -3.49
CA VAL A 130 10.57 4.30 -3.82
C VAL A 130 11.62 5.40 -3.84
N ARG A 131 11.68 6.14 -4.93
CA ARG A 131 12.43 7.38 -4.98
C ARG A 131 11.60 8.48 -4.31
N GLU A 132 12.26 9.34 -3.55
CA GLU A 132 11.61 10.43 -2.79
C GLU A 132 10.77 11.38 -3.66
N ASP A 133 11.07 11.47 -4.95
CA ASP A 133 10.32 12.25 -5.93
C ASP A 133 8.87 11.77 -6.14
N LEU A 134 8.57 10.49 -5.89
CA LEU A 134 7.22 9.94 -6.02
C LEU A 134 6.35 10.12 -4.76
N THR A 135 6.94 10.37 -3.60
CA THR A 135 6.20 10.54 -2.34
C THR A 135 5.68 11.98 -2.14
N ALA A 136 6.25 12.96 -2.84
CA ALA A 136 5.85 14.37 -2.73
C ALA A 136 4.50 14.67 -3.44
N GLU A 137 4.12 13.90 -4.44
CA GLU A 137 2.88 14.12 -5.22
C GLU A 137 1.65 13.39 -4.68
N SER A 138 1.81 12.47 -3.73
CA SER A 138 0.68 11.72 -3.12
C SER A 138 0.02 12.41 -1.94
N ARG A 139 0.42 13.63 -1.59
CA ARG A 139 -0.38 14.45 -0.69
C ARG A 139 -1.56 15.01 -1.47
N ILE A 140 -2.70 14.34 -1.34
CA ILE A 140 -4.01 14.91 -1.70
C ILE A 140 -4.09 16.25 -0.97
N PRO A 141 -4.20 17.39 -1.67
CA PRO A 141 -4.37 18.67 -0.99
C PRO A 141 -5.67 18.61 -0.18
N ASP A 142 -5.54 18.88 1.10
CA ASP A 142 -6.68 19.05 2.01
C ASP A 142 -7.50 20.25 1.50
N HIS A 143 -8.61 19.98 0.83
CA HIS A 143 -9.58 20.99 0.40
C HIS A 143 -10.44 21.44 1.58
N THR A 144 -9.82 21.99 2.61
CA THR A 144 -10.48 22.76 3.67
C THR A 144 -9.94 24.17 3.73
N ASP A 145 -10.13 24.92 2.65
CA ASP A 145 -10.14 26.39 2.70
C ASP A 145 -11.41 26.90 2.02
N HIS A 146 -12.53 26.77 2.72
CA HIS A 146 -13.64 27.67 2.60
C HIS A 146 -13.34 28.86 3.51
N ALA A 147 -12.54 29.78 3.04
CA ALA A 147 -12.43 31.11 3.61
C ALA A 147 -13.63 31.92 3.16
N ASP A 148 -14.54 32.16 4.11
CA ASP A 148 -15.44 33.29 4.18
C ASP A 148 -14.77 34.58 3.68
N HIS A 149 -15.34 35.19 2.67
CA HIS A 149 -15.29 36.63 2.51
C HIS A 149 -16.70 37.14 2.27
N ALA A 150 -17.37 37.33 3.42
CA ALA A 150 -18.50 38.25 3.52
C ALA A 150 -17.96 39.69 3.56
N ASP A 151 -18.57 40.49 2.70
CA ASP A 151 -19.11 41.81 3.00
C ASP A 151 -18.23 42.82 3.73
N HIS A 152 -18.03 43.91 3.06
CA HIS A 152 -18.09 45.30 3.56
C HIS A 152 -17.69 46.21 2.38
N GLY A 153 -18.55 47.06 1.90
CA GLY A 153 -19.11 48.25 2.47
C GLY A 153 -19.43 49.23 1.41
N ALA A 154 -20.59 49.68 1.39
CA ALA A 154 -21.08 50.82 0.66
C ALA A 154 -20.40 52.11 1.12
N GLN A 155 -20.15 53.04 0.20
CA GLN A 155 -20.31 54.47 0.31
C GLN A 155 -19.99 55.10 -1.04
N ALA A 156 -20.98 55.63 -1.70
CA ALA A 156 -21.56 56.94 -1.66
C ALA A 156 -20.58 58.06 -2.12
N GLY A 157 -20.98 58.70 -3.19
CA GLY A 157 -20.80 60.13 -3.35
C GLY A 157 -19.74 60.57 -4.37
N HIS A 158 -20.03 61.12 -5.46
CA HIS A 158 -20.27 62.53 -5.67
C HIS A 158 -20.47 62.83 -7.14
N VAL A 159 -21.49 63.61 -7.36
CA VAL A 159 -21.93 64.32 -8.55
C VAL A 159 -20.92 65.45 -8.86
N VAL A 160 -20.66 65.73 -10.10
CA VAL A 160 -20.44 66.97 -10.77
C VAL A 160 -20.03 66.64 -12.22
N GLY A 161 -20.71 66.92 -13.28
CA GLY A 161 -21.31 68.11 -13.76
C GLY A 161 -20.49 68.72 -14.84
N LEU A 162 -21.15 69.06 -15.93
CA LEU A 162 -20.84 70.08 -16.95
C LEU A 162 -20.27 69.63 -18.31
N ARG A 163 -21.20 69.69 -19.29
CA ARG A 163 -21.20 70.60 -20.49
C ARG A 163 -20.07 70.38 -21.51
N GLY A 164 -20.38 70.14 -22.71
CA GLY A 164 -20.85 71.04 -23.68
C GLY A 164 -20.26 70.78 -25.07
N ARG A 165 -21.14 70.91 -26.03
CA ARG A 165 -21.04 71.10 -27.48
C ARG A 165 -20.96 69.85 -28.34
#